data_699936a19209cc5ce37c7c02c253e121
#
_entry.id   699936a19209cc5ce37c7c02c253e121
#
_cell.length_a   1.000
_cell.length_b   1.000
_cell.length_c   1.000
_cell.angle_alpha   90.00
_cell.angle_beta   90.00
_cell.angle_gamma   90.00
#
_symmetry.space_group_name_H-M   'P 1'
#
loop_
_entity.id
_entity.type
_entity.pdbx_description
1 polymer ?
#
loop_
_entity_poly.entity_id
_entity_poly.type
_entity_poly.pdbx_seq_one_letter_code
_entity_poly.pdbx_strand_id
1 'polypeptide(L)'
;MRSTSLLAAALVAALSSAGAQAPSTLGLQKDPRIVAAMADVSPARLRAADSMLVSFGTRNTLSDTVSATRGIGAARRWIHAQLTQASKDCGGCLKVEYDTGSAVVGRSAARPTVHLANVVAWLPGRDTMRVVVIGGHYDSCICSVPNGGSFDTIADAPGADDDGSGTVAVMEAARVVAKHFPRGLDATIAFILYTGEEQGLLGSTQFAERLKREGKRVTAAFTDDIVGNITAEDGRVDSMSVRAFAVDSLALGGPELARYVWATGALYQPSFEVIPILRLDRLGRGGDHRPFHERGAPALRFTERLENYKRQHLPTDALNDVNFPYVARVTRLNLATVVSLAAAPARPDSTNYARDSRGASGGQSFTIRWSAVPNATGYELLVRRTTAPTYTRIVPTGNVSEFLLDEQLDDVWVGVRAIGADGHRSLTTVVGAAGSPRLQNPQQRRPQE
;
A
#
# COMPACT_ATOMS: atom_id res chain seq x y z
N MET A 1 -40.60 55.04 -39.28
CA MET A 1 -40.07 53.67 -39.21
C MET A 1 -38.80 53.75 -38.43
N ARG A 2 -38.84 53.35 -37.18
CA ARG A 2 -37.65 53.35 -36.29
C ARG A 2 -37.28 51.88 -36.01
N SER A 3 -36.12 51.48 -36.47
CA SER A 3 -35.55 50.16 -36.25
C SER A 3 -34.85 50.12 -34.88
N THR A 4 -35.36 49.31 -34.02
CA THR A 4 -34.72 48.99 -32.71
C THR A 4 -33.84 47.70 -32.84
N SER A 5 -32.54 47.89 -32.77
CA SER A 5 -31.54 46.75 -32.70
C SER A 5 -31.43 46.25 -31.26
N LEU A 6 -31.80 45.02 -31.04
CA LEU A 6 -31.54 44.32 -29.79
C LEU A 6 -30.10 43.77 -29.80
N LEU A 7 -29.25 44.30 -28.93
CA LEU A 7 -27.96 43.65 -28.60
C LEU A 7 -28.23 42.52 -27.62
N ALA A 8 -27.96 41.29 -28.03
CA ALA A 8 -27.90 40.15 -27.14
C ALA A 8 -26.49 40.07 -26.52
N ALA A 9 -26.38 40.36 -25.23
CA ALA A 9 -25.15 40.15 -24.47
C ALA A 9 -25.02 38.66 -24.11
N ALA A 10 -24.07 37.97 -24.71
CA ALA A 10 -23.71 36.60 -24.36
C ALA A 10 -22.88 36.63 -23.08
N LEU A 11 -23.46 36.15 -21.98
CA LEU A 11 -22.75 35.92 -20.70
C LEU A 11 -21.92 34.64 -20.84
N VAL A 12 -20.61 34.77 -21.07
CA VAL A 12 -19.68 33.62 -20.99
C VAL A 12 -19.43 33.38 -19.54
N ALA A 13 -20.09 32.37 -18.98
CA ALA A 13 -19.76 31.83 -17.67
C ALA A 13 -18.38 31.11 -17.75
N ALA A 14 -17.34 31.76 -17.24
CA ALA A 14 -16.06 31.10 -17.01
C ALA A 14 -16.25 30.04 -15.93
N LEU A 15 -16.38 28.79 -16.33
CA LEU A 15 -16.21 27.62 -15.44
C LEU A 15 -14.75 27.64 -15.01
N SER A 16 -14.49 28.17 -13.82
CA SER A 16 -13.21 27.93 -13.10
C SER A 16 -13.12 26.44 -12.85
N SER A 17 -12.36 25.73 -13.68
CA SER A 17 -11.87 24.41 -13.34
C SER A 17 -11.12 24.55 -12.02
N ALA A 18 -11.64 23.97 -10.94
CA ALA A 18 -10.88 23.78 -9.73
C ALA A 18 -9.65 22.96 -10.14
N GLY A 19 -8.52 23.64 -10.35
CA GLY A 19 -7.27 23.01 -10.71
C GLY A 19 -6.94 21.98 -9.64
N ALA A 20 -6.73 20.74 -10.05
CA ALA A 20 -6.25 19.70 -9.15
C ALA A 20 -4.99 20.23 -8.47
N GLN A 21 -5.02 20.34 -7.14
CA GLN A 21 -3.88 20.83 -6.37
C GLN A 21 -2.73 19.88 -6.61
N ALA A 22 -1.59 20.40 -7.07
CA ALA A 22 -0.40 19.59 -7.30
C ALA A 22 -0.02 18.81 -6.03
N PRO A 23 0.38 17.54 -6.16
CA PRO A 23 0.71 16.73 -5.01
C PRO A 23 1.88 17.36 -4.24
N SER A 24 1.67 17.56 -2.94
CA SER A 24 2.72 18.03 -2.03
C SER A 24 3.65 16.88 -1.68
N THR A 25 4.96 17.10 -1.70
CA THR A 25 5.93 16.11 -1.19
C THR A 25 5.88 15.96 0.33
N LEU A 26 5.05 16.72 1.02
CA LEU A 26 4.93 16.74 2.48
C LEU A 26 6.27 16.87 3.21
N GLY A 27 7.25 17.60 2.62
CA GLY A 27 8.59 17.76 3.19
C GLY A 27 9.42 16.47 3.26
N LEU A 28 9.00 15.39 2.58
CA LEU A 28 9.85 14.21 2.40
C LEU A 28 11.11 14.59 1.61
N GLN A 29 12.20 13.90 1.89
CA GLN A 29 13.50 14.13 1.24
C GLN A 29 13.88 12.91 0.40
N LYS A 30 14.50 13.15 -0.77
CA LYS A 30 15.02 12.06 -1.60
C LYS A 30 16.22 11.41 -0.92
N ASP A 31 16.13 10.08 -0.76
CA ASP A 31 17.29 9.26 -0.42
C ASP A 31 17.96 8.80 -1.73
N PRO A 32 19.23 9.13 -1.98
CA PRO A 32 19.93 8.71 -3.19
C PRO A 32 20.07 7.19 -3.30
N ARG A 33 20.04 6.45 -2.19
CA ARG A 33 20.05 4.98 -2.19
C ARG A 33 18.75 4.42 -2.78
N ILE A 34 17.61 5.04 -2.45
CA ILE A 34 16.31 4.68 -3.04
C ILE A 34 16.31 4.98 -4.54
N VAL A 35 16.84 6.14 -4.95
CA VAL A 35 16.94 6.49 -6.38
C VAL A 35 17.78 5.46 -7.14
N ALA A 36 18.92 5.06 -6.59
CA ALA A 36 19.77 4.02 -7.17
C ALA A 36 19.04 2.66 -7.25
N ALA A 37 18.32 2.28 -6.20
CA ALA A 37 17.53 1.07 -6.20
C ALA A 37 16.41 1.09 -7.26
N MET A 38 15.67 2.19 -7.38
CA MET A 38 14.64 2.35 -8.41
C MET A 38 15.19 2.21 -9.83
N ALA A 39 16.41 2.64 -10.08
CA ALA A 39 17.07 2.50 -11.39
C ALA A 39 17.34 1.03 -11.76
N ASP A 40 17.47 0.14 -10.78
CA ASP A 40 17.71 -1.30 -10.99
C ASP A 40 16.43 -2.10 -11.30
N VAL A 41 15.24 -1.51 -11.19
CA VAL A 41 13.97 -2.16 -11.56
C VAL A 41 13.91 -2.33 -13.07
N SER A 42 13.81 -3.59 -13.54
CA SER A 42 13.94 -3.97 -14.93
C SER A 42 12.62 -4.49 -15.54
N PRO A 43 12.03 -3.78 -16.52
CA PRO A 43 10.86 -4.28 -17.25
C PRO A 43 11.11 -5.65 -17.92
N ALA A 44 12.34 -5.91 -18.40
CA ALA A 44 12.67 -7.17 -19.01
C ALA A 44 12.67 -8.34 -18.02
N ARG A 45 13.11 -8.12 -16.78
CA ARG A 45 13.05 -9.14 -15.71
C ARG A 45 11.62 -9.39 -15.27
N LEU A 46 10.82 -8.35 -15.12
CA LEU A 46 9.39 -8.45 -14.82
C LEU A 46 8.68 -9.30 -15.88
N ARG A 47 8.90 -9.01 -17.17
CA ARG A 47 8.34 -9.81 -18.28
C ARG A 47 8.78 -11.27 -18.24
N ALA A 48 10.06 -11.52 -18.00
CA ALA A 48 10.59 -12.89 -17.96
C ALA A 48 10.00 -13.69 -16.79
N ALA A 49 9.84 -13.04 -15.64
CA ALA A 49 9.24 -13.66 -14.45
C ALA A 49 7.75 -13.97 -14.66
N ASP A 50 6.99 -13.04 -15.21
CA ASP A 50 5.57 -13.25 -15.49
C ASP A 50 5.35 -14.30 -16.60
N SER A 51 6.17 -14.30 -17.63
CA SER A 51 6.18 -15.38 -18.65
C SER A 51 6.36 -16.75 -18.02
N MET A 52 7.18 -16.85 -16.98
CA MET A 52 7.34 -18.11 -16.24
C MET A 52 6.11 -18.47 -15.42
N LEU A 53 5.47 -17.50 -14.77
CA LEU A 53 4.21 -17.73 -14.04
C LEU A 53 3.10 -18.23 -14.96
N VAL A 54 2.94 -17.58 -16.12
CA VAL A 54 1.97 -18.00 -17.16
C VAL A 54 2.27 -19.40 -17.67
N SER A 55 3.54 -19.77 -17.81
CA SER A 55 3.94 -21.09 -18.33
C SER A 55 3.51 -22.28 -17.46
N PHE A 56 3.13 -22.04 -16.21
CA PHE A 56 2.58 -23.09 -15.34
C PHE A 56 1.12 -23.47 -15.70
N GLY A 57 0.53 -22.86 -16.72
CA GLY A 57 -0.79 -23.12 -17.27
C GLY A 57 -1.92 -22.64 -16.38
N THR A 58 -2.05 -23.16 -15.18
CA THR A 58 -2.94 -22.68 -14.14
C THR A 58 -2.19 -22.53 -12.83
N ARG A 59 -2.57 -21.52 -12.06
CA ARG A 59 -2.10 -21.34 -10.67
C ARG A 59 -3.27 -21.36 -9.69
N ASN A 60 -4.40 -21.98 -10.10
CA ASN A 60 -5.55 -22.12 -9.21
C ASN A 60 -5.12 -22.77 -7.89
N THR A 61 -5.53 -22.20 -6.77
CA THR A 61 -5.12 -22.64 -5.42
C THR A 61 -5.40 -24.13 -5.15
N LEU A 62 -6.41 -24.69 -5.81
CA LEU A 62 -6.79 -26.11 -5.70
C LEU A 62 -6.12 -27.00 -6.77
N SER A 63 -5.30 -26.43 -7.66
CA SER A 63 -4.63 -27.17 -8.73
C SER A 63 -3.48 -28.05 -8.22
N ASP A 64 -2.82 -28.74 -9.15
CA ASP A 64 -1.74 -29.69 -8.84
C ASP A 64 -0.61 -29.05 -8.00
N THR A 65 -0.28 -29.70 -6.90
CA THR A 65 0.79 -29.29 -5.99
C THR A 65 2.08 -30.10 -6.16
N VAL A 66 2.08 -31.17 -6.95
CA VAL A 66 3.19 -32.15 -7.10
C VAL A 66 3.98 -31.89 -8.39
N SER A 67 3.30 -31.64 -9.50
CA SER A 67 3.92 -31.40 -10.81
C SER A 67 5.04 -30.37 -10.74
N ALA A 68 6.14 -30.64 -11.44
CA ALA A 68 7.26 -29.71 -11.51
C ALA A 68 7.01 -28.54 -12.48
N THR A 69 6.07 -28.69 -13.42
CA THR A 69 5.91 -27.77 -14.57
C THR A 69 4.51 -27.17 -14.69
N ARG A 70 3.53 -27.62 -13.88
CA ARG A 70 2.15 -27.14 -13.95
C ARG A 70 1.54 -26.98 -12.55
N GLY A 71 0.62 -26.05 -12.43
CA GLY A 71 -0.21 -25.85 -11.24
C GLY A 71 0.46 -24.98 -10.16
N ILE A 72 -0.32 -24.76 -9.10
CA ILE A 72 0.07 -23.88 -7.98
C ILE A 72 1.36 -24.34 -7.30
N GLY A 73 1.59 -25.67 -7.22
CA GLY A 73 2.79 -26.22 -6.61
C GLY A 73 4.06 -25.90 -7.37
N ALA A 74 4.03 -25.94 -8.70
CA ALA A 74 5.16 -25.54 -9.54
C ALA A 74 5.47 -24.05 -9.36
N ALA A 75 4.46 -23.19 -9.42
CA ALA A 75 4.58 -21.76 -9.27
C ALA A 75 5.22 -21.39 -7.92
N ARG A 76 4.69 -21.88 -6.80
CA ARG A 76 5.21 -21.51 -5.45
C ARG A 76 6.65 -21.98 -5.24
N ARG A 77 7.05 -23.17 -5.76
CA ARG A 77 8.43 -23.63 -5.68
C ARG A 77 9.38 -22.77 -6.49
N TRP A 78 8.96 -22.36 -7.67
CA TRP A 78 9.74 -21.46 -8.51
C TRP A 78 9.90 -20.09 -7.86
N ILE A 79 8.84 -19.47 -7.33
CA ILE A 79 8.88 -18.19 -6.61
C ILE A 79 9.85 -18.29 -5.43
N HIS A 80 9.71 -19.34 -4.61
CA HIS A 80 10.60 -19.57 -3.47
C HIS A 80 12.07 -19.68 -3.91
N ALA A 81 12.35 -20.38 -5.00
CA ALA A 81 13.70 -20.50 -5.55
C ALA A 81 14.27 -19.16 -6.01
N GLN A 82 13.46 -18.32 -6.67
CA GLN A 82 13.88 -16.97 -7.12
C GLN A 82 14.22 -16.07 -5.92
N LEU A 83 13.38 -16.05 -4.89
CA LEU A 83 13.63 -15.26 -3.68
C LEU A 83 14.84 -15.80 -2.90
N THR A 84 15.02 -17.13 -2.87
CA THR A 84 16.21 -17.76 -2.28
C THR A 84 17.48 -17.39 -3.05
N GLN A 85 17.40 -17.29 -4.38
CA GLN A 85 18.52 -16.82 -5.17
C GLN A 85 18.85 -15.34 -4.88
N ALA A 86 17.83 -14.49 -4.80
CA ALA A 86 18.03 -13.10 -4.40
C ALA A 86 18.66 -12.97 -2.99
N SER A 87 18.30 -13.87 -2.09
CA SER A 87 18.96 -13.96 -0.77
C SER A 87 20.44 -14.32 -0.87
N LYS A 88 20.80 -15.32 -1.68
CA LYS A 88 22.20 -15.70 -1.89
C LYS A 88 23.00 -14.55 -2.49
N ASP A 89 22.43 -13.85 -3.47
CA ASP A 89 23.08 -12.73 -4.17
C ASP A 89 23.40 -11.55 -3.24
N CYS A 90 22.65 -11.40 -2.14
CA CYS A 90 22.91 -10.40 -1.10
C CYS A 90 23.67 -10.93 0.13
N GLY A 91 24.20 -12.14 0.06
CA GLY A 91 24.93 -12.74 1.18
C GLY A 91 24.05 -13.31 2.29
N GLY A 92 22.83 -13.75 1.97
CA GLY A 92 21.89 -14.34 2.93
C GLY A 92 21.03 -13.31 3.67
N CYS A 93 20.84 -12.12 3.10
CA CYS A 93 20.12 -11.03 3.76
C CYS A 93 18.62 -11.27 3.89
N LEU A 94 18.01 -12.10 3.03
CA LEU A 94 16.61 -12.45 3.12
C LEU A 94 16.42 -13.80 3.81
N LYS A 95 15.46 -13.87 4.73
CA LYS A 95 14.94 -15.13 5.24
C LYS A 95 13.73 -15.51 4.40
N VAL A 96 13.85 -16.56 3.59
CA VAL A 96 12.77 -17.05 2.73
C VAL A 96 12.13 -18.28 3.35
N GLU A 97 10.80 -18.29 3.44
CA GLU A 97 10.04 -19.38 4.04
C GLU A 97 8.66 -19.53 3.39
N TYR A 98 8.02 -20.68 3.64
CA TYR A 98 6.59 -20.86 3.40
C TYR A 98 5.82 -20.51 4.67
N ASP A 99 4.82 -19.65 4.56
CA ASP A 99 3.79 -19.45 5.58
C ASP A 99 2.63 -20.38 5.25
N THR A 100 2.55 -21.49 5.98
CA THR A 100 1.64 -22.60 5.68
C THR A 100 0.45 -22.66 6.62
N GLY A 101 -0.67 -23.15 6.10
CA GLY A 101 -1.89 -23.40 6.85
C GLY A 101 -2.91 -24.19 6.05
N SER A 102 -4.15 -24.18 6.52
CA SER A 102 -5.25 -24.85 5.83
C SER A 102 -6.53 -24.01 5.97
N ALA A 103 -7.32 -23.98 4.92
CA ALA A 103 -8.61 -23.32 4.91
C ALA A 103 -9.66 -24.19 4.24
N VAL A 104 -10.93 -23.99 4.59
CA VAL A 104 -12.08 -24.63 3.94
C VAL A 104 -12.62 -23.67 2.89
N VAL A 105 -12.72 -24.13 1.66
CA VAL A 105 -13.13 -23.32 0.50
C VAL A 105 -14.57 -23.62 0.11
N GLY A 106 -15.31 -22.58 -0.26
CA GLY A 106 -16.67 -22.69 -0.79
C GLY A 106 -17.77 -22.73 0.27
N ARG A 107 -19.01 -22.60 -0.21
CA ARG A 107 -20.23 -22.57 0.61
C ARG A 107 -21.09 -23.84 0.49
N SER A 108 -20.73 -24.78 -0.37
CA SER A 108 -21.44 -26.01 -0.57
C SER A 108 -21.20 -27.04 0.54
N ALA A 109 -22.02 -28.10 0.62
CA ALA A 109 -21.83 -29.18 1.58
C ALA A 109 -20.49 -29.92 1.40
N ALA A 110 -19.98 -30.00 0.16
CA ALA A 110 -18.66 -30.56 -0.16
C ALA A 110 -17.60 -29.44 -0.15
N ARG A 111 -17.22 -29.05 1.03
CA ARG A 111 -16.19 -28.00 1.24
C ARG A 111 -14.80 -28.61 1.23
N PRO A 112 -14.02 -28.48 0.15
CA PRO A 112 -12.65 -28.99 0.16
C PRO A 112 -11.79 -28.18 1.14
N THR A 113 -10.94 -28.89 1.87
CA THR A 113 -9.85 -28.26 2.61
C THR A 113 -8.67 -28.07 1.67
N VAL A 114 -8.17 -26.85 1.59
CA VAL A 114 -6.98 -26.51 0.81
C VAL A 114 -5.80 -26.24 1.74
N HIS A 115 -4.62 -26.70 1.34
CA HIS A 115 -3.39 -26.36 2.01
C HIS A 115 -2.83 -25.07 1.43
N LEU A 116 -2.79 -24.04 2.25
CA LEU A 116 -2.25 -22.74 1.90
C LEU A 116 -0.72 -22.74 2.06
N ALA A 117 -0.03 -22.09 1.17
CA ALA A 117 1.42 -21.88 1.28
C ALA A 117 1.80 -20.53 0.64
N ASN A 118 1.68 -19.44 1.40
CA ASN A 118 2.27 -18.17 0.99
C ASN A 118 3.80 -18.31 0.91
N VAL A 119 4.43 -17.58 -0.01
CA VAL A 119 5.89 -17.49 -0.06
C VAL A 119 6.29 -16.13 0.51
N VAL A 120 7.11 -16.13 1.55
CA VAL A 120 7.51 -14.91 2.25
C VAL A 120 9.03 -14.76 2.24
N ALA A 121 9.51 -13.58 1.84
CA ALA A 121 10.90 -13.17 2.00
C ALA A 121 10.96 -12.01 3.00
N TRP A 122 11.61 -12.24 4.12
CA TRP A 122 11.82 -11.24 5.15
C TRP A 122 13.18 -10.59 4.98
N LEU A 123 13.22 -9.25 4.93
CA LEU A 123 14.43 -8.48 5.15
C LEU A 123 14.40 -7.97 6.60
N PRO A 124 15.13 -8.59 7.53
CA PRO A 124 15.11 -8.19 8.92
C PRO A 124 15.56 -6.76 9.13
N GLY A 125 14.80 -6.00 9.92
CA GLY A 125 15.15 -4.67 10.36
C GLY A 125 15.75 -4.67 11.76
N ARG A 126 16.20 -3.49 12.24
CA ARG A 126 16.66 -3.30 13.61
C ARG A 126 15.54 -3.57 14.63
N ASP A 127 14.34 -3.09 14.36
CA ASP A 127 13.12 -3.44 15.09
C ASP A 127 12.41 -4.58 14.36
N THR A 128 12.66 -5.80 14.81
CA THR A 128 12.07 -7.02 14.23
C THR A 128 10.57 -7.16 14.54
N MET A 129 10.06 -6.38 15.48
CA MET A 129 8.62 -6.39 15.83
C MET A 129 7.81 -5.43 14.96
N ARG A 130 8.46 -4.47 14.30
CA ARG A 130 7.83 -3.53 13.38
C ARG A 130 8.00 -4.01 11.94
N VAL A 131 6.89 -4.11 11.21
CA VAL A 131 6.87 -4.70 9.86
C VAL A 131 6.20 -3.77 8.87
N VAL A 132 6.82 -3.60 7.71
CA VAL A 132 6.20 -3.08 6.49
C VAL A 132 5.97 -4.27 5.56
N VAL A 133 4.73 -4.47 5.13
CA VAL A 133 4.32 -5.59 4.27
C VAL A 133 4.08 -5.08 2.85
N ILE A 134 4.55 -5.82 1.86
CA ILE A 134 4.15 -5.65 0.46
C ILE A 134 3.90 -7.02 -0.14
N GLY A 135 2.77 -7.19 -0.81
CA GLY A 135 2.33 -8.46 -1.37
C GLY A 135 1.60 -8.33 -2.70
N GLY A 136 1.45 -9.46 -3.35
CA GLY A 136 0.59 -9.74 -4.49
C GLY A 136 0.17 -11.21 -4.41
N HIS A 137 -0.86 -11.63 -5.14
CA HIS A 137 -1.27 -13.03 -5.10
C HIS A 137 -0.78 -13.81 -6.32
N TYR A 138 -0.21 -14.98 -6.08
CA TYR A 138 0.34 -15.79 -7.16
C TYR A 138 -0.63 -16.85 -7.69
N ASP A 139 -1.78 -17.03 -7.04
CA ASP A 139 -2.86 -17.86 -7.59
C ASP A 139 -3.60 -17.14 -8.72
N SER A 140 -4.29 -17.88 -9.55
CA SER A 140 -5.08 -17.40 -10.67
C SER A 140 -6.33 -18.23 -10.85
N CYS A 141 -7.37 -17.69 -11.48
CA CYS A 141 -8.58 -18.44 -11.81
C CYS A 141 -9.16 -18.01 -13.17
N ILE A 142 -10.09 -18.82 -13.66
CA ILE A 142 -11.01 -18.47 -14.74
C ILE A 142 -12.42 -18.28 -14.20
N CYS A 143 -12.54 -17.54 -13.12
CA CYS A 143 -13.77 -17.41 -12.31
C CYS A 143 -14.92 -16.74 -13.06
N SER A 144 -14.65 -16.00 -14.12
CA SER A 144 -15.67 -15.33 -14.95
C SER A 144 -16.18 -16.16 -16.12
N VAL A 145 -15.66 -17.37 -16.34
CA VAL A 145 -16.20 -18.27 -17.37
C VAL A 145 -17.54 -18.83 -16.92
N PRO A 146 -18.59 -18.76 -17.76
CA PRO A 146 -19.87 -19.41 -17.45
C PRO A 146 -19.70 -20.91 -17.17
N ASN A 147 -20.22 -21.39 -16.05
CA ASN A 147 -20.05 -22.78 -15.54
C ASN A 147 -18.60 -23.17 -15.20
N GLY A 148 -17.62 -22.30 -15.39
CA GLY A 148 -16.27 -22.41 -14.85
C GLY A 148 -16.32 -22.12 -13.36
N GLY A 149 -15.42 -21.40 -12.89
CA GLY A 149 -15.46 -20.88 -11.55
C GLY A 149 -14.14 -21.02 -10.85
N SER A 150 -14.14 -20.53 -9.62
CA SER A 150 -12.97 -20.53 -8.73
C SER A 150 -12.41 -21.94 -8.47
N PHE A 151 -13.07 -22.97 -8.94
CA PHE A 151 -12.77 -24.37 -8.69
C PHE A 151 -12.28 -25.15 -9.93
N ASP A 152 -12.18 -24.53 -11.11
CA ASP A 152 -11.55 -25.20 -12.25
C ASP A 152 -10.03 -25.28 -12.02
N THR A 153 -9.55 -26.50 -11.83
CA THR A 153 -8.16 -26.80 -11.49
C THR A 153 -7.34 -27.30 -12.68
N ILE A 154 -7.97 -27.43 -13.85
CA ILE A 154 -7.41 -28.10 -15.03
C ILE A 154 -7.23 -27.13 -16.19
N ALA A 155 -8.23 -26.33 -16.50
CA ALA A 155 -8.16 -25.36 -17.58
C ALA A 155 -7.06 -24.34 -17.38
N ASP A 156 -6.49 -23.84 -18.48
CA ASP A 156 -5.47 -22.80 -18.41
C ASP A 156 -6.07 -21.50 -17.89
N ALA A 157 -5.47 -21.00 -16.83
CA ALA A 157 -5.77 -19.73 -16.18
C ALA A 157 -4.46 -18.92 -16.13
N PRO A 158 -4.09 -18.23 -17.22
CA PRO A 158 -2.80 -17.57 -17.33
C PRO A 158 -2.59 -16.53 -16.26
N GLY A 159 -3.61 -15.68 -15.96
CA GLY A 159 -3.58 -14.70 -14.91
C GLY A 159 -2.35 -13.81 -15.01
N ALA A 160 -2.04 -13.31 -16.22
CA ALA A 160 -0.82 -12.55 -16.43
C ALA A 160 -0.89 -11.17 -15.77
N ASP A 161 -2.08 -10.55 -15.80
CA ASP A 161 -2.34 -9.30 -15.12
C ASP A 161 -2.93 -9.55 -13.72
N ASP A 162 -3.86 -10.47 -13.59
CA ASP A 162 -4.54 -10.87 -12.35
C ASP A 162 -4.02 -12.22 -11.82
N ASP A 163 -3.04 -12.33 -10.90
CA ASP A 163 -2.16 -11.26 -10.47
C ASP A 163 -0.68 -11.65 -10.69
N GLY A 164 -0.38 -12.05 -11.93
CA GLY A 164 1.02 -12.19 -12.37
C GLY A 164 1.76 -10.87 -12.25
N SER A 165 1.11 -9.76 -12.65
CA SER A 165 1.71 -8.42 -12.66
C SER A 165 2.13 -7.96 -11.26
N GLY A 166 1.28 -8.08 -10.25
CA GLY A 166 1.61 -7.74 -8.86
C GLY A 166 2.60 -8.72 -8.24
N THR A 167 2.44 -10.02 -8.49
CA THR A 167 3.38 -11.04 -8.04
C THR A 167 4.82 -10.70 -8.49
N VAL A 168 5.04 -10.40 -9.77
CA VAL A 168 6.39 -10.11 -10.25
C VAL A 168 6.90 -8.74 -9.80
N ALA A 169 6.01 -7.77 -9.58
CA ALA A 169 6.37 -6.48 -9.00
C ALA A 169 6.95 -6.65 -7.58
N VAL A 170 6.32 -7.46 -6.73
CA VAL A 170 6.80 -7.78 -5.38
C VAL A 170 8.11 -8.58 -5.42
N MET A 171 8.25 -9.56 -6.31
CA MET A 171 9.49 -10.33 -6.47
C MET A 171 10.66 -9.46 -6.90
N GLU A 172 10.46 -8.56 -7.86
CA GLU A 172 11.49 -7.62 -8.32
C GLU A 172 11.85 -6.60 -7.25
N ALA A 173 10.84 -6.08 -6.50
CA ALA A 173 11.08 -5.21 -5.36
C ALA A 173 11.93 -5.90 -4.29
N ALA A 174 11.63 -7.17 -3.96
CA ALA A 174 12.42 -7.97 -3.02
C ALA A 174 13.88 -8.11 -3.47
N ARG A 175 14.11 -8.45 -4.75
CA ARG A 175 15.45 -8.59 -5.32
C ARG A 175 16.24 -7.28 -5.24
N VAL A 176 15.62 -6.19 -5.66
CA VAL A 176 16.29 -4.87 -5.72
C VAL A 176 16.57 -4.35 -4.31
N VAL A 177 15.60 -4.45 -3.39
CA VAL A 177 15.78 -4.02 -2.00
C VAL A 177 16.86 -4.85 -1.32
N ALA A 178 16.87 -6.17 -1.48
CA ALA A 178 17.93 -7.05 -0.97
C ALA A 178 19.33 -6.63 -1.44
N LYS A 179 19.47 -6.30 -2.73
CA LYS A 179 20.74 -5.86 -3.32
C LYS A 179 21.23 -4.52 -2.74
N HIS A 180 20.33 -3.53 -2.60
CA HIS A 180 20.71 -2.16 -2.21
C HIS A 180 20.71 -1.94 -0.69
N PHE A 181 19.94 -2.75 0.07
CA PHE A 181 19.81 -2.64 1.53
C PHE A 181 20.08 -3.96 2.26
N PRO A 182 21.20 -4.65 1.97
CA PRO A 182 21.46 -6.03 2.50
C PRO A 182 21.60 -6.07 4.01
N ARG A 183 21.80 -4.94 4.69
CA ARG A 183 21.87 -4.85 6.15
C ARG A 183 20.54 -4.55 6.83
N GLY A 184 19.44 -4.52 6.04
CA GLY A 184 18.13 -4.13 6.53
C GLY A 184 18.01 -2.62 6.83
N LEU A 185 16.87 -2.26 7.39
CA LEU A 185 16.45 -0.90 7.71
C LEU A 185 16.02 -0.82 9.18
N ASP A 186 15.25 0.19 9.58
CA ASP A 186 14.71 0.26 10.94
C ASP A 186 13.61 -0.77 11.19
N ALA A 187 12.65 -0.86 10.27
CA ALA A 187 11.63 -1.90 10.31
C ALA A 187 12.02 -3.09 9.44
N THR A 188 11.51 -4.26 9.78
CA THR A 188 11.52 -5.44 8.91
C THR A 188 10.62 -5.20 7.71
N ILE A 189 11.03 -5.65 6.52
CA ILE A 189 10.17 -5.69 5.34
C ILE A 189 9.78 -7.15 5.09
N ALA A 190 8.49 -7.41 4.88
CA ALA A 190 7.94 -8.67 4.43
C ALA A 190 7.49 -8.54 2.97
N PHE A 191 8.17 -9.20 2.06
CA PHE A 191 7.73 -9.40 0.68
C PHE A 191 6.96 -10.71 0.63
N ILE A 192 5.67 -10.67 0.34
CA ILE A 192 4.82 -11.85 0.42
C ILE A 192 4.03 -12.09 -0.87
N LEU A 193 4.01 -13.33 -1.32
CA LEU A 193 3.21 -13.80 -2.43
C LEU A 193 2.11 -14.69 -1.83
N TYR A 194 0.87 -14.19 -1.91
CA TYR A 194 -0.29 -14.84 -1.31
C TYR A 194 -0.81 -15.97 -2.18
N THR A 195 -1.45 -16.95 -1.54
CA THR A 195 -2.22 -18.01 -2.17
C THR A 195 -3.67 -17.88 -1.75
N GLY A 196 -4.60 -18.26 -2.62
CA GLY A 196 -6.03 -18.32 -2.28
C GLY A 196 -6.70 -16.95 -2.14
N GLU A 197 -6.21 -15.93 -2.84
CA GLU A 197 -6.91 -14.66 -2.99
C GLU A 197 -8.27 -14.91 -3.66
N GLU A 198 -8.25 -15.58 -4.80
CA GLU A 198 -9.38 -15.90 -5.67
C GLU A 198 -10.45 -16.77 -5.00
N GLN A 199 -10.08 -17.46 -3.94
CA GLN A 199 -11.00 -18.26 -3.12
C GLN A 199 -11.43 -17.53 -1.84
N GLY A 200 -11.12 -16.25 -1.71
CA GLY A 200 -11.60 -15.37 -0.65
C GLY A 200 -10.54 -14.88 0.33
N LEU A 201 -9.42 -14.38 -0.13
CA LEU A 201 -8.36 -13.73 0.66
C LEU A 201 -7.75 -14.67 1.72
N LEU A 202 -7.62 -15.96 1.40
CA LEU A 202 -7.26 -16.98 2.40
C LEU A 202 -5.85 -16.81 2.91
N GLY A 203 -4.89 -16.62 1.99
CA GLY A 203 -3.47 -16.48 2.32
C GLY A 203 -3.16 -15.20 3.08
N SER A 204 -3.71 -14.08 2.65
CA SER A 204 -3.53 -12.79 3.33
C SER A 204 -4.20 -12.76 4.71
N THR A 205 -5.37 -13.42 4.84
CA THR A 205 -6.02 -13.59 6.14
C THR A 205 -5.14 -14.37 7.10
N GLN A 206 -4.61 -15.53 6.65
CA GLN A 206 -3.69 -16.35 7.43
C GLN A 206 -2.46 -15.56 7.89
N PHE A 207 -1.83 -14.84 6.99
CA PHE A 207 -0.62 -14.08 7.29
C PHE A 207 -0.88 -12.90 8.22
N ALA A 208 -1.95 -12.14 8.02
CA ALA A 208 -2.33 -11.05 8.91
C ALA A 208 -2.66 -11.54 10.32
N GLU A 209 -3.31 -12.72 10.44
CA GLU A 209 -3.55 -13.38 11.73
C GLU A 209 -2.25 -13.85 12.40
N ARG A 210 -1.32 -14.41 11.61
CA ARG A 210 0.00 -14.78 12.10
C ARG A 210 0.73 -13.57 12.69
N LEU A 211 0.81 -12.45 11.96
CA LEU A 211 1.47 -11.24 12.44
C LEU A 211 0.85 -10.73 13.75
N LYS A 212 -0.50 -10.72 13.83
CA LYS A 212 -1.21 -10.32 15.03
C LYS A 212 -0.90 -11.26 16.22
N ARG A 213 -0.92 -12.57 16.00
CA ARG A 213 -0.61 -13.58 17.02
C ARG A 213 0.84 -13.50 17.51
N GLU A 214 1.77 -13.15 16.61
CA GLU A 214 3.18 -12.92 16.94
C GLU A 214 3.44 -11.55 17.57
N GLY A 215 2.42 -10.73 17.78
CA GLY A 215 2.55 -9.38 18.33
C GLY A 215 3.28 -8.39 17.43
N LYS A 216 3.39 -8.67 16.12
CA LYS A 216 4.01 -7.75 15.16
C LYS A 216 3.19 -6.49 14.99
N ARG A 217 3.87 -5.35 14.93
CA ARG A 217 3.28 -4.05 14.64
C ARG A 217 3.41 -3.75 13.16
N VAL A 218 2.33 -3.89 12.42
CA VAL A 218 2.31 -3.59 10.98
C VAL A 218 2.25 -2.08 10.79
N THR A 219 3.35 -1.49 10.33
CA THR A 219 3.46 -0.05 10.03
C THR A 219 2.58 0.31 8.83
N ALA A 220 2.61 -0.51 7.79
CA ALA A 220 1.78 -0.42 6.59
C ALA A 220 1.74 -1.78 5.91
N ALA A 221 0.62 -2.11 5.27
CA ALA A 221 0.49 -3.24 4.37
C ALA A 221 0.08 -2.74 2.98
N PHE A 222 0.85 -3.13 1.97
CA PHE A 222 0.60 -2.81 0.57
C PHE A 222 0.27 -4.08 -0.18
N THR A 223 -0.62 -3.97 -1.16
CA THR A 223 -0.94 -5.04 -2.09
C THR A 223 -0.93 -4.48 -3.51
N ASP A 224 -0.15 -5.10 -4.39
CA ASP A 224 -0.30 -4.94 -5.82
C ASP A 224 -1.28 -6.01 -6.30
N ASP A 225 -2.27 -5.62 -7.09
CA ASP A 225 -3.26 -6.54 -7.63
C ASP A 225 -3.90 -5.88 -8.85
N ILE A 226 -3.63 -6.46 -10.02
CA ILE A 226 -3.95 -5.93 -11.35
C ILE A 226 -3.20 -4.60 -11.56
N VAL A 227 -1.91 -4.67 -11.87
CA VAL A 227 -1.02 -3.50 -12.05
C VAL A 227 -0.27 -3.56 -13.38
N GLY A 228 -0.79 -4.26 -14.39
CA GLY A 228 -0.12 -4.49 -15.67
C GLY A 228 -0.83 -3.95 -16.89
N ASN A 229 -2.15 -3.79 -16.88
CA ASN A 229 -2.89 -3.31 -18.04
C ASN A 229 -2.96 -1.77 -18.07
N ILE A 230 -2.87 -1.21 -19.27
CA ILE A 230 -2.96 0.23 -19.52
C ILE A 230 -4.12 0.62 -20.45
N THR A 231 -4.89 -0.35 -20.94
CA THR A 231 -5.89 -0.12 -21.99
C THR A 231 -7.28 -0.57 -21.52
N ALA A 232 -8.19 0.38 -21.38
CA ALA A 232 -9.59 0.11 -21.05
C ALA A 232 -10.32 -0.62 -22.17
N GLU A 233 -11.50 -1.17 -21.87
CA GLU A 233 -12.37 -1.84 -22.86
C GLU A 233 -12.79 -0.96 -24.04
N ASP A 234 -12.86 0.34 -23.83
CA ASP A 234 -13.22 1.35 -24.84
C ASP A 234 -12.01 1.88 -25.64
N GLY A 235 -10.82 1.31 -25.42
CA GLY A 235 -9.58 1.66 -26.10
C GLY A 235 -8.83 2.86 -25.52
N ARG A 236 -9.32 3.51 -24.45
CA ARG A 236 -8.54 4.54 -23.76
C ARG A 236 -7.29 3.94 -23.15
N VAL A 237 -6.20 4.70 -23.18
CA VAL A 237 -4.88 4.25 -22.67
C VAL A 237 -4.43 5.21 -21.56
N ASP A 238 -3.99 4.63 -20.43
CA ASP A 238 -3.31 5.34 -19.36
C ASP A 238 -2.15 4.49 -18.81
N SER A 239 -0.93 4.92 -19.08
CA SER A 239 0.30 4.30 -18.56
C SER A 239 1.00 5.21 -17.54
N MET A 240 0.36 6.31 -17.13
CA MET A 240 0.99 7.38 -16.36
C MET A 240 0.36 7.59 -14.98
N SER A 241 -0.63 6.77 -14.62
CA SER A 241 -1.24 6.86 -13.30
C SER A 241 -1.56 5.48 -12.71
N VAL A 242 -1.67 5.42 -11.37
CA VAL A 242 -2.09 4.24 -10.61
C VAL A 242 -3.08 4.65 -9.53
N ARG A 243 -4.09 3.84 -9.28
CA ARG A 243 -5.03 4.03 -8.17
C ARG A 243 -4.46 3.43 -6.89
N ALA A 244 -4.68 4.13 -5.77
CA ALA A 244 -4.26 3.73 -4.44
C ALA A 244 -5.49 3.73 -3.51
N PHE A 245 -6.07 2.54 -3.27
CA PHE A 245 -7.24 2.38 -2.42
C PHE A 245 -6.84 2.20 -0.98
N ALA A 246 -7.38 3.05 -0.09
CA ALA A 246 -7.18 2.93 1.35
C ALA A 246 -8.49 3.26 2.07
N VAL A 247 -8.80 2.51 3.12
CA VAL A 247 -10.02 2.75 3.91
C VAL A 247 -10.01 4.14 4.51
N ASP A 248 -11.13 4.85 4.40
CA ASP A 248 -11.33 6.16 5.03
C ASP A 248 -11.54 6.03 6.53
N SER A 249 -10.46 5.68 7.23
CA SER A 249 -10.41 5.57 8.68
C SER A 249 -9.15 6.24 9.21
N LEU A 250 -9.31 7.44 9.78
CA LEU A 250 -8.21 8.19 10.40
C LEU A 250 -7.59 7.41 11.57
N ALA A 251 -8.41 6.71 12.36
CA ALA A 251 -7.93 5.90 13.49
C ALA A 251 -6.95 4.80 13.05
N LEU A 252 -7.23 4.17 11.91
CA LEU A 252 -6.38 3.11 11.36
C LEU A 252 -5.26 3.65 10.46
N GLY A 253 -5.29 4.94 10.13
CA GLY A 253 -4.25 5.60 9.33
C GLY A 253 -4.31 5.35 7.83
N GLY A 254 -5.43 4.85 7.31
CA GLY A 254 -5.61 4.63 5.86
C GLY A 254 -5.42 5.90 5.02
N PRO A 255 -6.12 7.02 5.34
CA PRO A 255 -5.93 8.27 4.61
C PRO A 255 -4.50 8.81 4.68
N GLU A 256 -3.82 8.61 5.82
CA GLU A 256 -2.44 9.08 5.99
C GLU A 256 -1.45 8.22 5.20
N LEU A 257 -1.73 6.91 5.09
CA LEU A 257 -0.97 6.02 4.22
C LEU A 257 -1.13 6.42 2.74
N ALA A 258 -2.36 6.70 2.30
CA ALA A 258 -2.62 7.16 0.94
C ALA A 258 -1.92 8.49 0.63
N ARG A 259 -1.93 9.46 1.57
CA ARG A 259 -1.18 10.73 1.44
C ARG A 259 0.33 10.51 1.39
N TYR A 260 0.84 9.58 2.19
CA TYR A 260 2.26 9.25 2.18
C TYR A 260 2.70 8.67 0.84
N VAL A 261 1.93 7.74 0.27
CA VAL A 261 2.18 7.18 -1.07
C VAL A 261 2.11 8.27 -2.13
N TRP A 262 1.11 9.13 -2.07
CA TRP A 262 0.96 10.26 -3.00
C TRP A 262 2.17 11.20 -2.96
N ALA A 263 2.63 11.56 -1.74
CA ALA A 263 3.81 12.39 -1.54
C ALA A 263 5.10 11.71 -2.02
N THR A 264 5.23 10.41 -1.80
CA THR A 264 6.37 9.61 -2.29
C THR A 264 6.38 9.56 -3.81
N GLY A 265 5.22 9.35 -4.45
CA GLY A 265 5.08 9.41 -5.90
C GLY A 265 5.51 10.77 -6.46
N ALA A 266 4.99 11.87 -5.90
CA ALA A 266 5.37 13.22 -6.31
C ALA A 266 6.88 13.51 -6.14
N LEU A 267 7.50 12.93 -5.11
CA LEU A 267 8.91 13.12 -4.84
C LEU A 267 9.80 12.32 -5.79
N TYR A 268 9.53 11.03 -5.97
CA TYR A 268 10.43 10.10 -6.67
C TYR A 268 10.07 9.90 -8.14
N GLN A 269 8.78 9.98 -8.52
CA GLN A 269 8.26 9.81 -9.87
C GLN A 269 7.23 10.91 -10.22
N PRO A 270 7.62 12.18 -10.32
CA PRO A 270 6.68 13.30 -10.49
C PRO A 270 5.84 13.24 -11.77
N SER A 271 6.25 12.45 -12.76
CA SER A 271 5.49 12.21 -13.99
C SER A 271 4.55 10.99 -13.91
N PHE A 272 4.51 10.27 -12.77
CA PHE A 272 3.64 9.12 -12.56
C PHE A 272 2.64 9.45 -11.46
N GLU A 273 1.37 9.64 -11.82
CA GLU A 273 0.33 10.12 -10.91
C GLU A 273 -0.15 8.99 -9.99
N VAL A 274 -0.12 9.23 -8.69
CA VAL A 274 -0.83 8.42 -7.71
C VAL A 274 -2.21 9.03 -7.50
N ILE A 275 -3.26 8.24 -7.65
CA ILE A 275 -4.65 8.65 -7.42
C ILE A 275 -5.15 8.04 -6.11
N PRO A 276 -5.13 8.79 -5.00
CA PRO A 276 -5.65 8.30 -3.73
C PRO A 276 -7.17 8.14 -3.80
N ILE A 277 -7.66 6.97 -3.40
CA ILE A 277 -9.10 6.68 -3.32
C ILE A 277 -9.41 6.22 -1.89
N LEU A 278 -10.08 7.09 -1.14
CA LEU A 278 -10.38 6.84 0.27
C LEU A 278 -11.63 5.95 0.41
N ARG A 279 -11.47 4.70 0.05
CA ARG A 279 -12.42 3.60 0.27
C ARG A 279 -11.65 2.29 0.27
N LEU A 280 -12.26 1.24 0.83
CA LEU A 280 -11.60 -0.07 0.95
C LEU A 280 -11.13 -0.60 -0.39
N ASP A 281 -12.02 -0.62 -1.39
CA ASP A 281 -11.74 -1.10 -2.74
C ASP A 281 -12.83 -0.61 -3.70
N ARG A 282 -12.82 -1.11 -4.94
CA ARG A 282 -13.89 -0.95 -5.93
C ARG A 282 -15.22 -1.50 -5.37
N LEU A 283 -16.34 -1.07 -5.94
CA LEU A 283 -17.66 -1.51 -5.50
C LEU A 283 -17.81 -3.04 -5.70
N GLY A 284 -18.16 -3.75 -4.61
CA GLY A 284 -18.36 -5.18 -4.63
C GLY A 284 -17.09 -6.03 -4.76
N ARG A 285 -15.90 -5.42 -4.67
CA ARG A 285 -14.60 -6.08 -4.76
C ARG A 285 -13.82 -5.94 -3.46
N GLY A 286 -12.75 -6.71 -3.35
CA GLY A 286 -11.81 -6.68 -2.23
C GLY A 286 -10.41 -7.02 -2.72
N GLY A 287 -9.47 -7.18 -1.82
CA GLY A 287 -8.09 -7.59 -2.10
C GLY A 287 -7.33 -7.85 -0.82
N ASP A 288 -6.12 -8.34 -0.94
CA ASP A 288 -5.29 -8.85 0.17
C ASP A 288 -4.87 -7.81 1.22
N HIS A 289 -5.10 -6.51 0.97
CA HIS A 289 -4.93 -5.45 1.97
C HIS A 289 -6.04 -5.46 3.04
N ARG A 290 -7.23 -5.98 2.71
CA ARG A 290 -8.41 -5.98 3.58
C ARG A 290 -8.19 -6.72 4.90
N PRO A 291 -7.61 -7.94 4.95
CA PRO A 291 -7.36 -8.64 6.21
C PRO A 291 -6.47 -7.88 7.19
N PHE A 292 -5.53 -7.09 6.70
CA PHE A 292 -4.68 -6.22 7.54
C PHE A 292 -5.47 -5.06 8.12
N HIS A 293 -6.29 -4.40 7.28
CA HIS A 293 -7.19 -3.35 7.74
C HIS A 293 -8.14 -3.85 8.84
N GLU A 294 -8.77 -5.00 8.65
CA GLU A 294 -9.68 -5.62 9.62
C GLU A 294 -8.99 -5.96 10.95
N ARG A 295 -7.64 -6.06 10.96
CA ARG A 295 -6.82 -6.29 12.15
C ARG A 295 -6.15 -5.03 12.69
N GLY A 296 -6.58 -3.87 12.22
CA GLY A 296 -6.19 -2.58 12.76
C GLY A 296 -4.91 -1.97 12.18
N ALA A 297 -4.39 -2.50 11.07
CA ALA A 297 -3.22 -1.94 10.40
C ALA A 297 -3.61 -0.97 9.27
N PRO A 298 -2.81 0.08 9.01
CA PRO A 298 -2.91 0.85 7.79
C PRO A 298 -2.65 -0.07 6.59
N ALA A 299 -3.59 -0.12 5.64
CA ALA A 299 -3.46 -0.98 4.48
C ALA A 299 -3.94 -0.27 3.21
N LEU A 300 -3.29 -0.59 2.08
CA LEU A 300 -3.52 0.05 0.80
C LEU A 300 -3.34 -0.95 -0.34
N ARG A 301 -4.23 -0.89 -1.34
CA ARG A 301 -4.11 -1.63 -2.59
C ARG A 301 -3.76 -0.69 -3.73
N PHE A 302 -2.73 -1.07 -4.51
CA PHE A 302 -2.48 -0.51 -5.82
C PHE A 302 -3.24 -1.32 -6.87
N THR A 303 -3.84 -0.61 -7.83
CA THR A 303 -4.41 -1.22 -9.02
C THR A 303 -4.35 -0.23 -10.19
N GLU A 304 -4.30 -0.74 -11.39
CA GLU A 304 -4.19 0.05 -12.61
C GLU A 304 -5.33 1.07 -12.76
N ARG A 305 -5.08 2.13 -13.52
CA ARG A 305 -6.07 3.19 -13.73
C ARG A 305 -7.28 2.74 -14.51
N LEU A 306 -7.06 1.95 -15.55
CA LEU A 306 -8.06 1.51 -16.51
C LEU A 306 -8.09 -0.02 -16.54
N GLU A 307 -9.04 -0.60 -15.80
CA GLU A 307 -9.23 -2.04 -15.80
C GLU A 307 -9.94 -2.51 -17.07
N ASN A 308 -9.63 -3.73 -17.49
CA ASN A 308 -10.28 -4.39 -18.62
C ASN A 308 -10.95 -5.69 -18.16
N TYR A 309 -12.22 -5.60 -17.80
CA TYR A 309 -13.01 -6.74 -17.29
C TYR A 309 -13.27 -7.83 -18.34
N LYS A 310 -12.99 -7.57 -19.63
CA LYS A 310 -13.05 -8.61 -20.68
C LYS A 310 -11.89 -9.58 -20.65
N ARG A 311 -10.91 -9.35 -19.77
CA ARG A 311 -9.72 -10.19 -19.62
C ARG A 311 -9.63 -10.82 -18.24
N GLN A 312 -9.95 -10.06 -17.19
CA GLN A 312 -9.84 -10.49 -15.79
C GLN A 312 -10.63 -11.78 -15.55
N HIS A 313 -10.01 -12.75 -14.87
CA HIS A 313 -10.58 -14.05 -14.56
C HIS A 313 -11.02 -14.86 -15.80
N LEU A 314 -10.32 -14.69 -16.92
CA LEU A 314 -10.57 -15.36 -18.18
C LEU A 314 -9.28 -15.93 -18.77
N PRO A 315 -9.35 -16.95 -19.66
CA PRO A 315 -8.15 -17.43 -20.38
C PRO A 315 -7.47 -16.37 -21.26
N THR A 316 -8.13 -15.25 -21.49
CA THR A 316 -7.63 -14.12 -22.26
C THR A 316 -6.77 -13.14 -21.44
N ASP A 317 -6.60 -13.35 -20.13
CA ASP A 317 -5.64 -12.63 -19.33
C ASP A 317 -4.22 -13.13 -19.63
N ALA A 318 -3.64 -12.63 -20.70
CA ALA A 318 -2.44 -13.17 -21.31
C ALA A 318 -1.26 -12.20 -21.26
N LEU A 319 -0.06 -12.73 -21.30
CA LEU A 319 1.22 -11.99 -21.19
C LEU A 319 1.36 -10.82 -22.18
N ASN A 320 0.77 -10.92 -23.37
CA ASN A 320 0.85 -9.87 -24.38
C ASN A 320 0.06 -8.62 -24.06
N ASP A 321 -0.83 -8.69 -23.10
CA ASP A 321 -1.68 -7.59 -22.65
C ASP A 321 -1.08 -6.82 -21.46
N VAL A 322 -0.01 -7.35 -20.87
CA VAL A 322 0.72 -6.73 -19.77
C VAL A 322 1.77 -5.74 -20.27
N ASN A 323 1.72 -4.52 -19.79
CA ASN A 323 2.69 -3.46 -20.09
C ASN A 323 3.79 -3.40 -19.03
N PHE A 324 4.89 -4.10 -19.24
CA PHE A 324 5.98 -4.19 -18.26
C PHE A 324 6.70 -2.87 -17.97
N PRO A 325 6.82 -1.88 -18.87
CA PRO A 325 7.22 -0.53 -18.51
C PRO A 325 6.30 0.12 -17.46
N TYR A 326 4.99 -0.14 -17.52
CA TYR A 326 4.02 0.33 -16.54
C TYR A 326 4.17 -0.41 -15.20
N VAL A 327 4.22 -1.75 -15.21
CA VAL A 327 4.51 -2.55 -14.00
C VAL A 327 5.78 -2.06 -13.31
N ALA A 328 6.84 -1.75 -14.08
CA ALA A 328 8.09 -1.22 -13.52
C ALA A 328 7.92 0.16 -12.86
N ARG A 329 6.98 1.00 -13.31
CA ARG A 329 6.68 2.29 -12.64
C ARG A 329 5.99 2.06 -11.30
N VAL A 330 5.02 1.14 -11.26
CA VAL A 330 4.36 0.73 -10.01
C VAL A 330 5.37 0.13 -9.05
N THR A 331 6.22 -0.80 -9.51
CA THR A 331 7.29 -1.40 -8.71
C THR A 331 8.24 -0.36 -8.10
N ARG A 332 8.63 0.67 -8.89
CA ARG A 332 9.48 1.76 -8.38
C ARG A 332 8.79 2.59 -7.31
N LEU A 333 7.50 2.89 -7.47
CA LEU A 333 6.70 3.59 -6.46
C LEU A 333 6.62 2.79 -5.16
N ASN A 334 6.33 1.50 -5.29
CA ASN A 334 6.26 0.57 -4.16
C ASN A 334 7.58 0.51 -3.41
N LEU A 335 8.68 0.29 -4.13
CA LEU A 335 10.03 0.26 -3.58
C LEU A 335 10.34 1.55 -2.81
N ALA A 336 10.10 2.71 -3.43
CA ALA A 336 10.37 3.99 -2.79
C ALA A 336 9.55 4.18 -1.50
N THR A 337 8.27 3.79 -1.52
CA THR A 337 7.37 3.92 -0.37
C THR A 337 7.74 2.96 0.76
N VAL A 338 7.93 1.67 0.41
CA VAL A 338 8.23 0.61 1.38
C VAL A 338 9.57 0.87 2.08
N VAL A 339 10.61 1.22 1.31
CA VAL A 339 11.94 1.53 1.87
C VAL A 339 11.91 2.79 2.71
N SER A 340 11.24 3.86 2.27
CA SER A 340 11.12 5.10 3.04
C SER A 340 10.44 4.87 4.40
N LEU A 341 9.36 4.07 4.43
CA LEU A 341 8.64 3.73 5.66
C LEU A 341 9.45 2.78 6.56
N ALA A 342 10.16 1.83 5.97
CA ALA A 342 10.99 0.91 6.73
C ALA A 342 12.22 1.58 7.33
N ALA A 343 12.77 2.62 6.67
CA ALA A 343 13.88 3.41 7.18
C ALA A 343 13.46 4.44 8.24
N ALA A 344 12.19 4.86 8.23
CA ALA A 344 11.66 5.83 9.17
C ALA A 344 11.48 5.23 10.58
N PRO A 345 11.47 6.03 11.66
CA PRO A 345 11.03 5.58 12.98
C PRO A 345 9.54 5.19 12.97
N ALA A 346 9.05 4.59 14.05
CA ALA A 346 7.62 4.37 14.22
C ALA A 346 6.87 5.71 14.24
N ARG A 347 5.58 5.70 13.92
CA ARG A 347 4.71 6.86 14.19
C ARG A 347 4.43 6.96 15.69
N PRO A 348 4.13 8.15 16.25
CA PRO A 348 3.61 8.24 17.60
C PRO A 348 2.36 7.39 17.77
N ASP A 349 2.32 6.54 18.80
CA ASP A 349 1.21 5.59 19.02
C ASP A 349 -0.05 6.30 19.53
N SER A 350 0.12 7.43 20.23
CA SER A 350 -0.99 8.19 20.82
C SER A 350 -0.74 9.68 20.76
N THR A 351 -1.84 10.42 20.70
CA THR A 351 -1.84 11.89 20.71
C THR A 351 -2.92 12.39 21.66
N ASN A 352 -2.72 13.61 22.17
CA ASN A 352 -3.72 14.34 22.95
C ASN A 352 -3.62 15.83 22.64
N TYR A 353 -4.66 16.60 22.98
CA TYR A 353 -4.65 18.05 22.87
C TYR A 353 -5.42 18.66 24.06
N ALA A 354 -5.00 19.87 24.44
CA ALA A 354 -5.69 20.66 25.43
C ALA A 354 -5.68 22.12 25.01
N ARG A 355 -6.80 22.82 25.25
CA ARG A 355 -6.86 24.28 25.01
C ARG A 355 -5.83 24.95 25.92
N ASP A 356 -5.14 25.95 25.41
CA ASP A 356 -4.09 26.66 26.12
C ASP A 356 -4.29 28.17 26.00
N SER A 357 -4.39 28.84 27.17
CA SER A 357 -4.58 30.28 27.21
C SER A 357 -3.28 31.10 27.00
N ARG A 358 -2.13 30.43 26.94
CA ARG A 358 -0.81 31.08 26.76
C ARG A 358 -0.54 31.52 25.32
N GLY A 359 -1.34 31.04 24.35
CA GLY A 359 -1.17 31.41 22.95
C GLY A 359 -1.66 32.82 22.65
N ALA A 360 -1.10 33.41 21.58
CA ALA A 360 -1.41 34.77 21.14
C ALA A 360 -2.87 34.94 20.65
N SER A 361 -3.52 33.86 20.27
CA SER A 361 -4.88 33.84 19.70
C SER A 361 -6.01 33.91 20.72
N GLY A 362 -5.75 34.37 21.96
CA GLY A 362 -6.80 34.66 22.91
C GLY A 362 -7.65 33.45 23.36
N GLY A 363 -7.03 32.27 23.52
CA GLY A 363 -7.70 31.04 23.94
C GLY A 363 -8.12 30.12 22.81
N GLN A 364 -7.67 30.40 21.59
CA GLN A 364 -7.82 29.51 20.42
C GLN A 364 -6.55 28.68 20.14
N SER A 365 -5.59 28.72 21.04
CA SER A 365 -4.36 27.93 20.97
C SER A 365 -4.53 26.58 21.67
N PHE A 366 -3.78 25.60 21.21
CA PHE A 366 -3.82 24.25 21.77
C PHE A 366 -2.41 23.71 22.01
N THR A 367 -2.19 23.12 23.18
CA THR A 367 -1.05 22.27 23.43
C THR A 367 -1.30 20.88 22.88
N ILE A 368 -0.54 20.48 21.89
CA ILE A 368 -0.56 19.14 21.31
C ILE A 368 0.50 18.29 21.99
N ARG A 369 0.14 17.06 22.41
CA ARG A 369 1.04 16.09 23.05
C ARG A 369 1.01 14.77 22.31
N TRP A 370 2.13 14.05 22.34
CA TRP A 370 2.26 12.73 21.69
C TRP A 370 3.20 11.82 22.47
N SER A 371 3.06 10.50 22.23
CA SER A 371 3.98 9.51 22.77
C SER A 371 5.37 9.67 22.14
N ALA A 372 6.41 9.66 22.96
CA ALA A 372 7.78 9.65 22.47
C ALA A 372 8.05 8.36 21.66
N VAL A 373 8.81 8.50 20.59
CA VAL A 373 9.14 7.40 19.66
C VAL A 373 10.62 7.08 19.81
N PRO A 374 10.99 5.81 20.05
CA PRO A 374 12.39 5.40 20.09
C PRO A 374 13.11 5.75 18.78
N ASN A 375 14.35 6.23 18.89
CA ASN A 375 15.21 6.62 17.77
C ASN A 375 14.71 7.81 16.93
N ALA A 376 13.63 8.49 17.33
CA ALA A 376 13.28 9.76 16.71
C ALA A 376 14.30 10.84 17.10
N THR A 377 14.74 11.61 16.11
CA THR A 377 15.63 12.77 16.29
C THR A 377 14.86 14.09 16.35
N GLY A 378 13.58 14.05 16.01
CA GLY A 378 12.68 15.19 16.04
C GLY A 378 11.27 14.80 15.63
N TYR A 379 10.37 15.79 15.69
CA TYR A 379 8.99 15.66 15.27
C TYR A 379 8.56 16.86 14.44
N GLU A 380 7.48 16.67 13.70
CA GLU A 380 6.82 17.71 12.94
C GLU A 380 5.30 17.63 13.17
N LEU A 381 4.66 18.78 13.31
CA LEU A 381 3.22 18.88 13.15
C LEU A 381 2.89 19.17 11.68
N LEU A 382 1.90 18.49 11.17
CA LEU A 382 1.34 18.70 9.83
C LEU A 382 -0.06 19.28 9.99
N VAL A 383 -0.33 20.37 9.30
CA VAL A 383 -1.62 21.06 9.40
C VAL A 383 -2.26 21.17 8.03
N ARG A 384 -3.55 20.85 7.93
CA ARG A 384 -4.38 21.05 6.74
C ARG A 384 -5.77 21.51 7.13
N ARG A 385 -6.42 22.29 6.29
CA ARG A 385 -7.86 22.57 6.43
C ARG A 385 -8.65 21.25 6.33
N THR A 386 -9.79 21.18 6.99
CA THR A 386 -10.66 20.00 6.94
C THR A 386 -11.09 19.63 5.52
N THR A 387 -11.21 20.62 4.65
CA THR A 387 -11.58 20.47 3.23
C THR A 387 -10.38 20.20 2.29
N ALA A 388 -9.14 20.35 2.77
CA ALA A 388 -7.95 20.15 1.94
C ALA A 388 -7.61 18.65 1.80
N PRO A 389 -7.25 18.17 0.60
CA PRO A 389 -6.91 16.76 0.39
C PRO A 389 -5.58 16.39 1.02
N THR A 390 -4.64 17.34 1.15
CA THR A 390 -3.30 17.13 1.69
C THR A 390 -2.90 18.21 2.68
N TYR A 391 -1.84 17.96 3.45
CA TYR A 391 -1.26 18.92 4.38
C TYR A 391 -0.58 20.07 3.60
N THR A 392 -0.82 21.28 4.06
CA THR A 392 -0.32 22.51 3.43
C THR A 392 0.74 23.23 4.27
N ARG A 393 0.82 22.88 5.57
CA ARG A 393 1.80 23.46 6.48
C ARG A 393 2.48 22.38 7.31
N ILE A 394 3.80 22.51 7.46
CA ILE A 394 4.65 21.66 8.29
C ILE A 394 5.29 22.57 9.33
N VAL A 395 5.18 22.20 10.60
CA VAL A 395 5.73 22.95 11.73
C VAL A 395 6.75 22.05 12.43
N PRO A 396 8.07 22.31 12.25
CA PRO A 396 9.10 21.60 13.00
C PRO A 396 8.97 21.89 14.49
N THR A 397 9.02 20.86 15.32
CA THR A 397 8.89 21.02 16.79
C THR A 397 10.20 20.74 17.53
N GLY A 398 11.20 20.19 16.84
CA GLY A 398 12.39 19.65 17.50
C GLY A 398 12.10 18.29 18.15
N ASN A 399 12.99 17.84 19.02
CA ASN A 399 12.86 16.56 19.73
C ASN A 399 12.13 16.74 21.07
N VAL A 400 10.85 17.05 20.99
CA VAL A 400 9.95 17.25 22.15
C VAL A 400 8.72 16.34 22.02
N SER A 401 7.97 16.17 23.10
CA SER A 401 6.72 15.39 23.13
C SER A 401 5.48 16.26 23.32
N GLU A 402 5.64 17.58 23.32
CA GLU A 402 4.52 18.54 23.32
C GLU A 402 4.91 19.83 22.59
N PHE A 403 3.90 20.50 22.02
CA PHE A 403 4.09 21.75 21.30
C PHE A 403 2.85 22.61 21.40
N LEU A 404 3.04 23.92 21.65
CA LEU A 404 1.96 24.91 21.62
C LEU A 404 1.69 25.30 20.17
N LEU A 405 0.55 24.91 19.64
CA LEU A 405 0.08 25.29 18.31
C LEU A 405 -0.92 26.45 18.46
N ASP A 406 -0.55 27.60 17.93
CA ASP A 406 -1.41 28.78 17.91
C ASP A 406 -2.35 28.71 16.68
N GLU A 407 -3.36 27.86 16.79
CA GLU A 407 -4.32 27.55 15.74
C GLU A 407 -5.62 27.04 16.33
N GLN A 408 -6.75 27.46 15.74
CA GLN A 408 -8.06 26.91 16.06
C GLN A 408 -8.22 25.53 15.41
N LEU A 409 -8.45 24.48 16.22
CA LEU A 409 -8.51 23.11 15.73
C LEU A 409 -9.82 22.76 15.02
N ASP A 410 -10.85 23.59 15.12
CA ASP A 410 -12.18 23.30 14.54
C ASP A 410 -12.15 23.27 13.00
N ASP A 411 -11.26 24.08 12.39
CA ASP A 411 -11.15 24.24 10.94
C ASP A 411 -10.03 23.42 10.30
N VAL A 412 -9.20 22.77 11.12
CA VAL A 412 -8.00 22.07 10.66
C VAL A 412 -7.88 20.66 11.21
N TRP A 413 -7.26 19.80 10.40
CA TRP A 413 -6.68 18.55 10.89
C TRP A 413 -5.20 18.78 11.22
N VAL A 414 -4.81 18.30 12.39
CA VAL A 414 -3.42 18.31 12.83
C VAL A 414 -2.93 16.87 12.93
N GLY A 415 -1.76 16.61 12.39
CA GLY A 415 -1.07 15.33 12.51
C GLY A 415 0.31 15.51 13.12
N VAL A 416 0.81 14.45 13.74
CA VAL A 416 2.17 14.37 14.29
C VAL A 416 2.92 13.24 13.61
N ARG A 417 4.17 13.45 13.22
CA ARG A 417 5.06 12.41 12.74
C ARG A 417 6.47 12.55 13.30
N ALA A 418 7.16 11.43 13.42
CA ALA A 418 8.54 11.36 13.88
C ALA A 418 9.53 11.45 12.70
N ILE A 419 10.72 11.99 12.97
CA ILE A 419 11.84 12.11 12.04
C ILE A 419 12.96 11.21 12.54
N GLY A 420 13.53 10.39 11.67
CA GLY A 420 14.69 9.56 11.93
C GLY A 420 16.02 10.29 11.67
N ALA A 421 17.13 9.70 12.10
CA ALA A 421 18.47 10.26 11.93
C ALA A 421 18.84 10.50 10.45
N ASP A 422 18.38 9.64 9.55
CA ASP A 422 18.60 9.75 8.10
C ASP A 422 17.58 10.69 7.41
N GLY A 423 16.77 11.43 8.19
CA GLY A 423 15.76 12.33 7.67
C GLY A 423 14.47 11.65 7.16
N HIS A 424 14.35 10.33 7.27
CA HIS A 424 13.10 9.63 6.95
C HIS A 424 12.00 9.96 7.96
N ARG A 425 10.77 10.06 7.48
CA ARG A 425 9.60 10.48 8.25
C ARG A 425 8.61 9.34 8.38
N SER A 426 8.10 9.17 9.59
CA SER A 426 7.06 8.18 9.86
C SER A 426 5.74 8.50 9.17
N LEU A 427 4.81 7.55 9.19
CA LEU A 427 3.40 7.87 8.97
C LEU A 427 2.93 8.89 10.00
N THR A 428 1.93 9.67 9.62
CA THR A 428 1.30 10.67 10.46
C THR A 428 0.27 10.02 11.38
N THR A 429 0.25 10.41 12.67
CA THR A 429 -0.83 10.14 13.61
C THR A 429 -1.68 11.38 13.73
N VAL A 430 -2.96 11.28 13.38
CA VAL A 430 -3.88 12.42 13.41
C VAL A 430 -4.34 12.69 14.85
N VAL A 431 -4.24 13.95 15.26
CA VAL A 431 -4.63 14.40 16.60
C VAL A 431 -6.16 14.38 16.75
N GLY A 432 -6.65 13.75 17.80
CA GLY A 432 -8.08 13.75 18.14
C GLY A 432 -8.96 12.94 17.19
N ALA A 433 -8.42 12.11 16.30
CA ALA A 433 -9.22 11.23 15.46
C ALA A 433 -10.04 10.24 16.32
N ALA A 434 -11.30 10.06 15.96
CA ALA A 434 -12.17 9.12 16.66
C ALA A 434 -11.58 7.70 16.59
N GLY A 435 -11.52 7.01 17.73
CA GLY A 435 -10.93 5.67 17.84
C GLY A 435 -9.41 5.64 17.95
N SER A 436 -8.71 6.77 17.82
CA SER A 436 -7.26 6.83 18.08
C SER A 436 -6.98 6.68 19.58
N PRO A 437 -5.92 5.94 19.97
CA PRO A 437 -5.49 5.91 21.36
C PRO A 437 -5.20 7.32 21.86
N ARG A 438 -5.75 7.67 23.02
CA ARG A 438 -5.50 8.96 23.67
C ARG A 438 -4.46 8.79 24.77
N LEU A 439 -3.48 9.70 24.87
CA LEU A 439 -2.66 9.81 26.05
C LEU A 439 -3.57 10.13 27.24
N GLN A 440 -3.53 9.31 28.28
CA GLN A 440 -4.27 9.61 29.50
C GLN A 440 -3.70 10.91 30.09
N ASN A 441 -4.58 11.91 30.30
CA ASN A 441 -4.20 13.13 31.01
C ASN A 441 -4.02 12.77 32.48
N PRO A 442 -2.83 12.95 33.09
CA PRO A 442 -2.60 12.67 34.48
C PRO A 442 -3.55 13.42 35.43
N GLN A 443 -4.11 14.54 34.98
CA GLN A 443 -5.02 15.39 35.79
C GLN A 443 -6.49 14.95 35.71
N GLN A 444 -6.86 13.96 34.92
CA GLN A 444 -8.24 13.46 34.80
C GLN A 444 -8.55 12.24 35.66
N ARG A 445 -7.64 11.80 36.53
CA ARG A 445 -7.97 10.84 37.58
C ARG A 445 -8.78 11.58 38.68
N ARG A 446 -10.09 11.78 38.48
CA ARG A 446 -10.98 11.98 39.60
C ARG A 446 -11.11 10.62 40.30
N PRO A 447 -10.95 10.56 41.65
CA PRO A 447 -11.34 9.36 42.36
C PRO A 447 -12.84 9.14 42.10
N GLN A 448 -13.20 7.96 41.64
CA GLN A 448 -14.59 7.52 41.72
C GLN A 448 -14.84 7.26 43.23
N GLU A 449 -15.63 8.11 43.84
CA GLU A 449 -16.27 7.84 45.14
C GLU A 449 -17.36 6.78 45.00
#